data_d4830da6865c12f998501598db1c561e
#
_entry.id   d4830da6865c12f998501598db1c561e
#
_cell.length_a   1.000
_cell.length_b   1.000
_cell.length_c   1.000
_cell.angle_alpha   90.00
_cell.angle_beta   90.00
_cell.angle_gamma   90.00
#
_symmetry.space_group_name_H-M   'P 1'
#
loop_
_entity.id
_entity.type
_entity.pdbx_description
1 polymer ?
#
loop_
_entity_poly.entity_id
_entity_poly.type
_entity_poly.pdbx_seq_one_letter_code
_entity_poly.pdbx_strand_id
1 'polypeptide(L)'
;MKTYYIKNVLICGAAMLFLAGCSKDFLDRGSKTVFQDGNFWTSENNVKSYCWEFYNLFTGFGTGTNGDFYFTTFTDDQAARSLDLFPTTAPASNSHWDYTYIRKANLLLVRVPQMSALGDEARNHYLGVGRFFRAFEYANLVRHFGDVPYINRYLDQSDIEAIYAPPTPRAAVVDSIMADLQFAVANLRSIERSKALGDVNVLSKEVALAYLGRVALYEGTYAKYVTGDAAAAGKLLQIAREASGEIVGKGSFTLTPVYKDLYSSLDLSKNPEVILYKS
;
A
#
# COMPACT_ATOMS: atom_id res chain seq x y z
N MET A 1 2.74 77.57 14.85
CA MET A 1 3.39 76.37 15.43
C MET A 1 2.41 75.21 15.75
N LYS A 2 1.26 75.42 16.37
CA LYS A 2 0.28 74.38 16.73
C LYS A 2 -0.25 73.53 15.55
N THR A 3 -0.45 74.11 14.39
CA THR A 3 -1.02 73.41 13.20
C THR A 3 -0.05 72.45 12.55
N TYR A 4 1.25 72.66 12.70
CA TYR A 4 2.28 71.78 12.16
C TYR A 4 2.43 70.51 13.00
N TYR A 5 2.27 70.57 14.29
CA TYR A 5 2.31 69.44 15.20
C TYR A 5 1.12 68.51 15.00
N ILE A 6 -0.08 69.05 14.76
CA ILE A 6 -1.30 68.24 14.52
C ILE A 6 -1.20 67.49 13.21
N LYS A 7 -0.67 68.05 12.12
CA LYS A 7 -0.43 67.37 10.86
C LYS A 7 0.55 66.21 10.98
N ASN A 8 1.63 66.43 11.70
CA ASN A 8 2.64 65.36 11.86
C ASN A 8 2.14 64.22 12.76
N VAL A 9 1.35 64.47 13.78
CA VAL A 9 0.72 63.45 14.62
C VAL A 9 -0.32 62.65 13.82
N LEU A 10 -1.11 63.28 12.94
CA LEU A 10 -2.05 62.61 12.06
C LEU A 10 -1.36 61.72 11.00
N ILE A 11 -0.25 62.18 10.46
CA ILE A 11 0.54 61.40 9.48
C ILE A 11 1.20 60.18 10.15
N CYS A 12 1.76 60.33 11.35
CA CYS A 12 2.32 59.20 12.10
C CYS A 12 1.24 58.23 12.57
N GLY A 13 0.04 58.68 12.95
CA GLY A 13 -1.09 57.83 13.31
C GLY A 13 -1.62 57.04 12.11
N ALA A 14 -1.71 57.66 10.92
CA ALA A 14 -2.09 56.98 9.69
C ALA A 14 -1.03 55.97 9.26
N ALA A 15 0.25 56.27 9.38
CA ALA A 15 1.33 55.33 9.06
C ALA A 15 1.35 54.09 9.98
N MET A 16 1.01 54.23 11.27
CA MET A 16 0.89 53.09 12.18
C MET A 16 -0.30 52.17 11.87
N LEU A 17 -1.38 52.71 11.32
CA LEU A 17 -2.53 51.91 10.89
C LEU A 17 -2.25 51.01 9.65
N PHE A 18 -1.32 51.39 8.78
CA PHE A 18 -0.87 50.58 7.65
C PHE A 18 0.09 49.45 8.04
N LEU A 19 0.72 49.49 9.20
CA LEU A 19 1.63 48.44 9.68
C LEU A 19 0.91 47.30 10.41
N ALA A 20 -0.35 47.43 10.77
CA ALA A 20 -1.13 46.42 11.48
C ALA A 20 -1.84 45.39 10.54
N GLY A 21 -1.62 45.48 9.23
CA GLY A 21 -2.42 44.80 8.22
C GLY A 21 -1.90 43.43 7.72
N CYS A 22 -0.78 42.92 8.22
CA CYS A 22 -0.29 41.61 7.77
C CYS A 22 -0.49 40.53 8.84
N SER A 23 -1.69 39.99 8.96
CA SER A 23 -1.83 38.66 9.60
C SER A 23 -1.31 37.63 8.63
N LYS A 24 -0.29 36.86 9.02
CA LYS A 24 0.27 35.72 8.25
C LYS A 24 -0.83 34.72 7.83
N ASP A 25 -1.87 34.61 8.62
CA ASP A 25 -2.98 33.68 8.42
C ASP A 25 -3.87 33.99 7.18
N PHE A 26 -3.83 35.23 6.66
CA PHE A 26 -4.62 35.62 5.49
C PHE A 26 -4.05 35.05 4.17
N LEU A 27 -2.72 34.89 4.11
CA LEU A 27 -2.01 34.35 2.93
C LEU A 27 -1.86 32.83 3.00
N ASP A 28 -1.96 32.25 4.19
CA ASP A 28 -1.82 30.81 4.44
C ASP A 28 -3.18 30.10 4.27
N ARG A 29 -3.86 30.36 3.16
CA ARG A 29 -5.05 29.61 2.78
C ARG A 29 -4.62 28.28 2.19
N GLY A 30 -4.74 27.23 2.99
CA GLY A 30 -4.59 25.88 2.50
C GLY A 30 -5.43 25.63 1.26
N SER A 31 -4.87 24.99 0.25
CA SER A 31 -5.59 24.60 -0.95
C SER A 31 -6.81 23.76 -0.58
N LYS A 32 -7.98 24.11 -1.09
CA LYS A 32 -9.22 23.35 -0.89
C LYS A 32 -9.31 22.10 -1.78
N THR A 33 -8.41 21.99 -2.74
CA THR A 33 -8.39 20.93 -3.77
C THR A 33 -7.22 19.95 -3.61
N VAL A 34 -6.28 20.24 -2.71
CA VAL A 34 -5.13 19.38 -2.43
C VAL A 34 -5.25 18.86 -1.02
N PHE A 35 -4.97 17.56 -0.87
CA PHE A 35 -4.84 16.89 0.42
C PHE A 35 -3.91 17.68 1.35
N GLN A 36 -4.45 18.12 2.50
CA GLN A 36 -3.68 18.74 3.56
C GLN A 36 -3.69 17.83 4.77
N ASP A 37 -2.53 17.30 5.11
CA ASP A 37 -2.37 16.34 6.19
C ASP A 37 -3.01 16.80 7.52
N GLY A 38 -2.88 18.11 7.87
CA GLY A 38 -3.39 18.66 9.14
C GLY A 38 -4.92 18.60 9.31
N ASN A 39 -5.71 18.61 8.22
CA ASN A 39 -7.18 18.73 8.26
C ASN A 39 -7.93 17.52 7.67
N PHE A 40 -7.21 16.54 7.16
CA PHE A 40 -7.80 15.42 6.44
C PHE A 40 -8.31 14.30 7.37
N TRP A 41 -7.58 13.99 8.43
CA TRP A 41 -7.78 12.83 9.29
C TRP A 41 -8.89 13.04 10.32
N THR A 42 -10.11 13.38 9.85
CA THR A 42 -11.24 13.79 10.70
C THR A 42 -12.41 12.81 10.69
N SER A 43 -12.49 11.91 9.71
CA SER A 43 -13.58 10.94 9.58
C SER A 43 -13.12 9.62 8.98
N GLU A 44 -13.89 8.55 9.22
CA GLU A 44 -13.63 7.23 8.61
C GLU A 44 -13.70 7.30 7.08
N ASN A 45 -14.61 8.10 6.50
CA ASN A 45 -14.70 8.28 5.05
C ASN A 45 -13.45 8.88 4.44
N ASN A 46 -12.77 9.81 5.14
CA ASN A 46 -11.52 10.37 4.66
C ASN A 46 -10.42 9.31 4.64
N VAL A 47 -10.29 8.51 5.71
CA VAL A 47 -9.35 7.38 5.75
C VAL A 47 -9.63 6.39 4.63
N LYS A 48 -10.89 6.04 4.43
CA LYS A 48 -11.31 5.15 3.35
C LYS A 48 -10.92 5.71 1.98
N SER A 49 -11.17 7.00 1.73
CA SER A 49 -10.78 7.67 0.48
C SER A 49 -9.26 7.66 0.28
N TYR A 50 -8.48 7.84 1.35
CA TYR A 50 -7.03 7.70 1.30
C TYR A 50 -6.60 6.28 0.91
N CYS A 51 -7.25 5.27 1.47
CA CYS A 51 -6.94 3.87 1.21
C CYS A 51 -7.27 3.43 -0.21
N TRP A 52 -8.20 4.09 -0.92
CA TRP A 52 -8.50 3.77 -2.32
C TRP A 52 -7.31 3.91 -3.25
N GLU A 53 -6.37 4.80 -2.97
CA GLU A 53 -5.18 4.96 -3.80
C GLU A 53 -4.28 3.71 -3.81
N PHE A 54 -4.29 2.91 -2.75
CA PHE A 54 -3.51 1.66 -2.71
C PHE A 54 -3.99 0.63 -3.74
N TYR A 55 -5.25 0.69 -4.16
CA TYR A 55 -5.78 -0.24 -5.16
C TYR A 55 -5.19 -0.04 -6.56
N ASN A 56 -4.50 1.08 -6.79
CA ASN A 56 -3.71 1.27 -8.01
C ASN A 56 -2.52 0.32 -8.11
N LEU A 57 -2.09 -0.27 -7.00
CA LEU A 57 -1.05 -1.31 -6.97
C LEU A 57 -1.49 -2.63 -7.59
N PHE A 58 -2.79 -2.89 -7.65
CA PHE A 58 -3.31 -4.06 -8.33
C PHE A 58 -3.32 -3.79 -9.84
N THR A 59 -2.57 -4.59 -10.59
CA THR A 59 -2.58 -4.52 -12.05
C THR A 59 -3.91 -5.04 -12.58
N GLY A 60 -4.50 -4.31 -13.53
CA GLY A 60 -5.68 -4.76 -14.28
C GLY A 60 -5.26 -5.33 -15.63
N PHE A 61 -6.23 -5.77 -16.41
CA PHE A 61 -6.00 -6.12 -17.80
C PHE A 61 -5.51 -4.90 -18.57
N GLY A 62 -4.25 -4.94 -19.01
CA GLY A 62 -3.68 -3.88 -19.83
C GLY A 62 -4.24 -3.93 -21.24
N THR A 63 -4.42 -2.76 -21.85
CA THR A 63 -4.84 -2.61 -23.26
C THR A 63 -3.69 -2.79 -24.25
N GLY A 64 -2.51 -3.20 -23.82
CA GLY A 64 -1.30 -3.33 -24.63
C GLY A 64 -0.63 -4.69 -24.50
N THR A 65 0.48 -4.83 -25.21
CA THR A 65 1.34 -6.03 -25.19
C THR A 65 1.98 -6.33 -23.84
N ASN A 66 1.85 -5.43 -22.86
CA ASN A 66 2.45 -5.49 -21.54
C ASN A 66 1.43 -5.76 -20.42
N GLY A 67 0.33 -6.42 -20.70
CA GLY A 67 -0.65 -6.83 -19.68
C GLY A 67 -0.22 -8.09 -18.93
N ASP A 68 -1.17 -8.73 -18.27
CA ASP A 68 -0.96 -9.97 -17.51
C ASP A 68 -0.38 -11.12 -18.32
N PHE A 69 -0.45 -11.03 -19.66
CA PHE A 69 0.15 -11.98 -20.59
C PHE A 69 1.63 -11.72 -20.93
N TYR A 70 2.23 -10.66 -20.41
CA TYR A 70 3.64 -10.33 -20.70
C TYR A 70 4.58 -11.48 -20.36
N PHE A 71 4.35 -12.15 -19.25
CA PHE A 71 5.21 -13.25 -18.80
C PHE A 71 5.08 -14.53 -19.63
N THR A 72 4.05 -14.66 -20.45
CA THR A 72 3.93 -15.82 -21.38
C THR A 72 4.97 -15.77 -22.48
N THR A 73 5.60 -14.60 -22.75
CA THR A 73 6.73 -14.48 -23.69
C THR A 73 7.99 -15.21 -23.20
N PHE A 74 8.04 -15.61 -21.92
CA PHE A 74 9.13 -16.41 -21.35
C PHE A 74 8.84 -17.92 -21.34
N THR A 75 7.73 -18.32 -21.94
CA THR A 75 7.31 -19.72 -22.04
C THR A 75 7.29 -20.15 -23.51
N ASP A 76 7.09 -21.43 -23.76
CA ASP A 76 6.92 -22.00 -25.10
C ASP A 76 5.51 -21.78 -25.67
N ASP A 77 4.59 -21.20 -24.88
CA ASP A 77 3.22 -20.87 -25.32
C ASP A 77 3.17 -19.65 -26.23
N GLN A 78 4.19 -18.80 -26.21
CA GLN A 78 4.21 -17.55 -26.99
C GLN A 78 5.61 -17.29 -27.57
N ALA A 79 5.71 -17.21 -28.88
CA ALA A 79 6.93 -16.87 -29.60
C ALA A 79 6.88 -15.42 -30.08
N ALA A 80 7.93 -14.65 -29.83
CA ALA A 80 8.13 -13.34 -30.42
C ALA A 80 8.48 -13.48 -31.92
N ARG A 81 8.11 -12.48 -32.72
CA ARG A 81 8.42 -12.44 -34.17
C ARG A 81 9.90 -12.26 -34.46
N SER A 82 10.64 -11.70 -33.49
CA SER A 82 12.10 -11.50 -33.53
C SER A 82 12.74 -12.18 -32.35
N LEU A 83 14.01 -12.56 -32.48
CA LEU A 83 14.80 -13.07 -31.37
C LEU A 83 15.01 -11.95 -30.35
N ASP A 84 14.33 -12.05 -29.19
CA ASP A 84 14.56 -11.15 -28.07
C ASP A 84 15.78 -11.63 -27.27
N LEU A 85 16.85 -10.86 -27.37
CA LEU A 85 18.01 -11.06 -26.52
C LEU A 85 17.76 -10.36 -25.19
N PHE A 86 17.70 -11.14 -24.12
CA PHE A 86 17.59 -10.59 -22.77
C PHE A 86 18.82 -9.72 -22.47
N PRO A 87 18.63 -8.49 -21.94
CA PRO A 87 19.74 -7.67 -21.52
C PRO A 87 20.53 -8.39 -20.41
N THR A 88 21.84 -8.48 -20.60
CA THR A 88 22.77 -9.13 -19.66
C THR A 88 23.30 -8.17 -18.59
N THR A 89 22.94 -6.88 -18.68
CA THR A 89 23.37 -5.83 -17.75
C THR A 89 22.17 -5.24 -17.03
N ALA A 90 22.32 -5.03 -15.72
CA ALA A 90 21.30 -4.34 -14.94
C ALA A 90 21.18 -2.88 -15.41
N PRO A 91 19.98 -2.34 -15.64
CA PRO A 91 19.79 -0.94 -16.00
C PRO A 91 20.15 -0.02 -14.82
N ALA A 92 20.56 1.21 -15.13
CA ALA A 92 20.89 2.22 -14.12
C ALA A 92 19.67 2.69 -13.31
N SER A 93 18.45 2.49 -13.84
CA SER A 93 17.17 2.80 -13.17
C SER A 93 16.15 1.72 -13.47
N ASN A 94 15.22 1.49 -12.54
CA ASN A 94 14.15 0.52 -12.68
C ASN A 94 12.87 1.08 -12.03
N SER A 95 11.74 1.02 -12.74
CA SER A 95 10.44 1.51 -12.26
C SER A 95 9.89 0.72 -11.07
N HIS A 96 10.38 -0.50 -10.82
CA HIS A 96 10.01 -1.26 -9.62
C HIS A 96 10.71 -0.78 -8.34
N TRP A 97 11.74 0.09 -8.45
CA TRP A 97 12.37 0.72 -7.29
C TRP A 97 11.56 1.95 -6.88
N ASP A 98 10.42 1.71 -6.24
CA ASP A 98 9.50 2.77 -5.81
C ASP A 98 9.09 2.56 -4.34
N TYR A 99 9.18 3.62 -3.54
CA TYR A 99 8.80 3.68 -2.14
C TYR A 99 7.57 4.55 -1.88
N THR A 100 6.91 5.02 -2.93
CA THR A 100 5.77 5.94 -2.83
C THR A 100 4.65 5.37 -1.97
N TYR A 101 4.24 4.13 -2.23
CA TYR A 101 3.17 3.49 -1.48
C TYR A 101 3.60 3.00 -0.09
N ILE A 102 4.88 2.66 0.10
CA ILE A 102 5.44 2.41 1.44
C ILE A 102 5.35 3.67 2.29
N ARG A 103 5.74 4.84 1.74
CA ARG A 103 5.61 6.13 2.42
C ARG A 103 4.16 6.45 2.75
N LYS A 104 3.21 6.22 1.82
CA LYS A 104 1.77 6.39 2.04
C LYS A 104 1.25 5.47 3.14
N ALA A 105 1.64 4.20 3.13
CA ALA A 105 1.28 3.24 4.17
C ALA A 105 1.82 3.68 5.54
N ASN A 106 3.08 4.10 5.61
CA ASN A 106 3.66 4.60 6.86
C ASN A 106 2.96 5.87 7.38
N LEU A 107 2.52 6.78 6.51
CA LEU A 107 1.72 7.95 6.91
C LEU A 107 0.38 7.51 7.51
N LEU A 108 -0.33 6.59 6.86
CA LEU A 108 -1.58 6.01 7.38
C LEU A 108 -1.38 5.42 8.77
N LEU A 109 -0.30 4.64 8.96
CA LEU A 109 0.03 3.98 10.23
C LEU A 109 0.35 4.98 11.36
N VAL A 110 0.83 6.17 11.04
CA VAL A 110 1.05 7.25 12.02
C VAL A 110 -0.23 8.01 12.32
N ARG A 111 -1.09 8.27 11.34
CA ARG A 111 -2.27 9.13 11.49
C ARG A 111 -3.47 8.41 12.11
N VAL A 112 -3.74 7.19 11.69
CA VAL A 112 -4.90 6.42 12.16
C VAL A 112 -4.96 6.27 13.69
N PRO A 113 -3.85 5.98 14.42
CA PRO A 113 -3.88 5.91 15.88
C PRO A 113 -4.26 7.22 16.57
N GLN A 114 -4.02 8.37 15.93
CA GLN A 114 -4.28 9.69 16.50
C GLN A 114 -5.72 10.16 16.30
N MET A 115 -6.52 9.42 15.52
CA MET A 115 -7.90 9.80 15.19
C MET A 115 -8.87 9.38 16.31
N SER A 116 -9.41 10.36 17.03
CA SER A 116 -10.44 10.13 18.03
C SER A 116 -11.81 9.74 17.44
N ALA A 117 -12.04 10.09 16.17
CA ALA A 117 -13.29 9.78 15.45
C ALA A 117 -13.43 8.31 15.07
N LEU A 118 -12.37 7.50 15.15
CA LEU A 118 -12.42 6.08 14.83
C LEU A 118 -12.65 5.24 16.08
N GLY A 119 -13.67 4.38 16.03
CA GLY A 119 -13.81 3.27 16.98
C GLY A 119 -12.69 2.22 16.79
N ASP A 120 -12.50 1.35 17.78
CA ASP A 120 -11.36 0.41 17.79
C ASP A 120 -11.38 -0.57 16.60
N GLU A 121 -12.56 -1.07 16.20
CA GLU A 121 -12.69 -1.92 15.01
C GLU A 121 -12.20 -1.21 13.74
N ALA A 122 -12.67 0.02 13.50
CA ALA A 122 -12.29 0.79 12.32
C ALA A 122 -10.80 1.13 12.36
N ARG A 123 -10.29 1.56 13.52
CA ARG A 123 -8.86 1.86 13.72
C ARG A 123 -7.99 0.65 13.39
N ASN A 124 -8.32 -0.51 13.95
CA ASN A 124 -7.58 -1.75 13.71
C ASN A 124 -7.65 -2.20 12.25
N HIS A 125 -8.82 -2.06 11.62
CA HIS A 125 -9.00 -2.35 10.21
C HIS A 125 -8.07 -1.50 9.34
N TYR A 126 -8.05 -0.17 9.50
CA TYR A 126 -7.21 0.70 8.68
C TYR A 126 -5.71 0.57 8.99
N LEU A 127 -5.34 0.20 10.21
CA LEU A 127 -3.96 -0.23 10.51
C LEU A 127 -3.62 -1.52 9.76
N GLY A 128 -4.56 -2.45 9.69
CA GLY A 128 -4.44 -3.67 8.87
C GLY A 128 -4.25 -3.36 7.38
N VAL A 129 -5.02 -2.40 6.85
CA VAL A 129 -4.87 -1.92 5.45
C VAL A 129 -3.46 -1.36 5.21
N GLY A 130 -2.99 -0.47 6.06
CA GLY A 130 -1.65 0.13 5.94
C GLY A 130 -0.54 -0.91 5.98
N ARG A 131 -0.61 -1.86 6.92
CA ARG A 131 0.37 -2.94 7.02
C ARG A 131 0.31 -3.90 5.83
N PHE A 132 -0.87 -4.24 5.35
CA PHE A 132 -1.02 -5.09 4.16
C PHE A 132 -0.32 -4.48 2.94
N PHE A 133 -0.61 -3.21 2.61
CA PHE A 133 -0.03 -2.59 1.42
C PHE A 133 1.46 -2.30 1.59
N ARG A 134 1.93 -2.02 2.80
CA ARG A 134 3.38 -1.95 3.06
C ARG A 134 4.06 -3.29 2.79
N ALA A 135 3.50 -4.37 3.30
CA ALA A 135 4.01 -5.72 3.05
C ALA A 135 3.93 -6.11 1.57
N PHE A 136 2.85 -5.70 0.87
CA PHE A 136 2.68 -5.92 -0.57
C PHE A 136 3.83 -5.31 -1.38
N GLU A 137 4.16 -4.05 -1.11
CA GLU A 137 5.25 -3.36 -1.80
C GLU A 137 6.62 -3.93 -1.43
N TYR A 138 6.86 -4.24 -0.16
CA TYR A 138 8.12 -4.87 0.23
C TYR A 138 8.29 -6.26 -0.37
N ALA A 139 7.24 -7.06 -0.50
CA ALA A 139 7.29 -8.34 -1.18
C ALA A 139 7.68 -8.18 -2.67
N ASN A 140 7.17 -7.13 -3.33
CA ASN A 140 7.57 -6.80 -4.70
C ASN A 140 9.04 -6.36 -4.78
N LEU A 141 9.48 -5.46 -3.89
CA LEU A 141 10.87 -4.99 -3.84
C LEU A 141 11.86 -6.15 -3.60
N VAL A 142 11.60 -6.97 -2.59
CA VAL A 142 12.45 -8.11 -2.24
C VAL A 142 12.53 -9.12 -3.38
N ARG A 143 11.43 -9.38 -4.06
CA ARG A 143 11.40 -10.29 -5.23
C ARG A 143 12.27 -9.80 -6.38
N HIS A 144 12.32 -8.47 -6.62
CA HIS A 144 13.08 -7.89 -7.72
C HIS A 144 14.55 -7.60 -7.38
N PHE A 145 14.82 -7.19 -6.13
CA PHE A 145 16.12 -6.62 -5.76
C PHE A 145 16.87 -7.39 -4.65
N GLY A 146 16.20 -8.30 -3.96
CA GLY A 146 16.80 -8.98 -2.83
C GLY A 146 16.85 -8.09 -1.57
N ASP A 147 18.05 -7.67 -1.18
CA ASP A 147 18.25 -6.75 -0.06
C ASP A 147 17.77 -5.34 -0.43
N VAL A 148 16.97 -4.72 0.42
CA VAL A 148 16.40 -3.39 0.20
C VAL A 148 16.36 -2.58 1.49
N PRO A 149 16.46 -1.23 1.46
CA PRO A 149 16.26 -0.41 2.65
C PRO A 149 14.87 -0.64 3.26
N TYR A 150 14.82 -1.05 4.53
CA TYR A 150 13.55 -1.28 5.23
C TYR A 150 13.15 -0.06 6.06
N ILE A 151 12.09 0.63 5.62
CA ILE A 151 11.57 1.86 6.23
C ILE A 151 10.19 1.57 6.80
N ASN A 152 10.10 1.47 8.14
CA ASN A 152 8.87 1.12 8.86
C ASN A 152 8.17 2.33 9.52
N ARG A 153 8.64 3.54 9.26
CA ARG A 153 8.09 4.80 9.77
C ARG A 153 7.93 5.83 8.66
N TYR A 154 7.09 6.82 8.90
CA TYR A 154 7.01 7.98 8.02
C TYR A 154 8.29 8.82 8.18
N LEU A 155 8.98 9.07 7.06
CA LEU A 155 10.20 9.86 7.04
C LEU A 155 9.91 11.30 6.62
N ASP A 156 10.53 12.25 7.32
CA ASP A 156 10.65 13.64 6.89
C ASP A 156 11.85 13.81 5.94
N GLN A 157 11.91 14.94 5.23
CA GLN A 157 13.05 15.26 4.35
C GLN A 157 14.36 15.46 5.12
N SER A 158 14.28 15.75 6.40
CA SER A 158 15.43 15.89 7.32
C SER A 158 15.99 14.55 7.81
N ASP A 159 15.28 13.44 7.60
CA ASP A 159 15.69 12.08 8.00
C ASP A 159 16.79 11.50 7.08
N ILE A 160 17.85 12.27 6.83
CA ILE A 160 18.91 11.95 5.85
C ILE A 160 19.52 10.57 6.09
N GLU A 161 19.83 10.23 7.34
CA GLU A 161 20.40 8.93 7.70
C GLU A 161 19.51 7.76 7.30
N ALA A 162 18.21 7.86 7.51
CA ALA A 162 17.26 6.81 7.16
C ALA A 162 16.98 6.76 5.64
N ILE A 163 17.00 7.91 4.95
CA ILE A 163 16.81 8.00 3.49
C ILE A 163 17.98 7.33 2.76
N TYR A 164 19.20 7.46 3.26
CA TYR A 164 20.41 6.87 2.68
C TYR A 164 20.89 5.63 3.44
N ALA A 165 20.02 4.98 4.23
CA ALA A 165 20.37 3.76 4.93
C ALA A 165 20.79 2.64 3.96
N PRO A 166 21.76 1.81 4.33
CA PRO A 166 22.14 0.65 3.52
C PRO A 166 20.97 -0.34 3.40
N PRO A 167 20.97 -1.19 2.37
CA PRO A 167 19.98 -2.24 2.24
C PRO A 167 19.93 -3.15 3.48
N THR A 168 18.72 -3.45 3.93
CA THR A 168 18.47 -4.44 4.97
C THR A 168 18.50 -5.82 4.34
N PRO A 169 19.13 -6.82 4.97
CA PRO A 169 19.16 -8.19 4.45
C PRO A 169 17.76 -8.72 4.14
N ARG A 170 17.60 -9.40 3.01
CA ARG A 170 16.34 -9.96 2.52
C ARG A 170 15.57 -10.71 3.61
N ALA A 171 16.22 -11.59 4.35
CA ALA A 171 15.56 -12.40 5.38
C ALA A 171 14.87 -11.53 6.46
N ALA A 172 15.51 -10.45 6.90
CA ALA A 172 14.94 -9.53 7.88
C ALA A 172 13.75 -8.74 7.32
N VAL A 173 13.80 -8.37 6.04
CA VAL A 173 12.67 -7.73 5.36
C VAL A 173 11.51 -8.72 5.23
N VAL A 174 11.77 -9.98 4.89
CA VAL A 174 10.76 -11.05 4.80
C VAL A 174 10.09 -11.29 6.15
N ASP A 175 10.84 -11.34 7.25
CA ASP A 175 10.25 -11.46 8.60
C ASP A 175 9.30 -10.29 8.90
N SER A 176 9.67 -9.08 8.48
CA SER A 176 8.83 -7.89 8.62
C SER A 176 7.58 -7.95 7.75
N ILE A 177 7.69 -8.46 6.53
CA ILE A 177 6.54 -8.70 5.62
C ILE A 177 5.57 -9.69 6.27
N MET A 178 6.08 -10.82 6.82
CA MET A 178 5.24 -11.80 7.49
C MET A 178 4.52 -11.21 8.70
N ALA A 179 5.21 -10.42 9.52
CA ALA A 179 4.62 -9.76 10.69
C ALA A 179 3.51 -8.77 10.28
N ASP A 180 3.72 -7.99 9.22
CA ASP A 180 2.72 -7.06 8.70
C ASP A 180 1.49 -7.78 8.13
N LEU A 181 1.68 -8.86 7.37
CA LEU A 181 0.56 -9.65 6.82
C LEU A 181 -0.22 -10.39 7.91
N GLN A 182 0.45 -10.97 8.91
CA GLN A 182 -0.20 -11.60 10.06
C GLN A 182 -1.02 -10.59 10.87
N PHE A 183 -0.50 -9.38 11.08
CA PHE A 183 -1.27 -8.30 11.69
C PHE A 183 -2.50 -7.93 10.84
N ALA A 184 -2.34 -7.85 9.52
CA ALA A 184 -3.45 -7.57 8.63
C ALA A 184 -4.55 -8.65 8.71
N VAL A 185 -4.17 -9.93 8.70
CA VAL A 185 -5.10 -11.06 8.90
C VAL A 185 -5.87 -10.95 10.22
N ALA A 186 -5.20 -10.56 11.30
CA ALA A 186 -5.82 -10.46 12.61
C ALA A 186 -6.78 -9.27 12.76
N ASN A 187 -6.58 -8.19 11.99
CA ASN A 187 -7.24 -6.90 12.23
C ASN A 187 -8.16 -6.42 11.09
N LEU A 188 -8.00 -6.94 9.88
CA LEU A 188 -8.89 -6.60 8.77
C LEU A 188 -10.30 -7.17 9.00
N ARG A 189 -11.29 -6.41 8.57
CA ARG A 189 -12.69 -6.87 8.51
C ARG A 189 -12.79 -8.06 7.55
N SER A 190 -13.65 -9.02 7.89
CA SER A 190 -13.99 -10.10 6.94
C SER A 190 -14.81 -9.56 5.77
N ILE A 191 -14.95 -10.34 4.71
CA ILE A 191 -15.81 -10.00 3.56
C ILE A 191 -17.25 -9.76 4.04
N GLU A 192 -17.78 -10.61 4.93
CA GLU A 192 -19.14 -10.48 5.47
C GLU A 192 -19.30 -9.18 6.26
N ARG A 193 -18.31 -8.84 7.10
CA ARG A 193 -18.35 -7.60 7.89
C ARG A 193 -18.26 -6.38 6.98
N SER A 194 -17.43 -6.41 5.96
CA SER A 194 -17.33 -5.33 4.98
C SER A 194 -18.63 -5.13 4.22
N LYS A 195 -19.26 -6.22 3.74
CA LYS A 195 -20.57 -6.18 3.09
C LYS A 195 -21.67 -5.60 4.00
N ALA A 196 -21.67 -5.94 5.28
CA ALA A 196 -22.62 -5.41 6.26
C ALA A 196 -22.47 -3.89 6.46
N LEU A 197 -21.29 -3.32 6.14
CA LEU A 197 -21.02 -1.88 6.16
C LEU A 197 -21.24 -1.19 4.79
N GLY A 198 -21.70 -1.94 3.78
CA GLY A 198 -21.90 -1.45 2.42
C GLY A 198 -20.65 -1.46 1.55
N ASP A 199 -19.57 -2.08 2.00
CA ASP A 199 -18.30 -2.18 1.28
C ASP A 199 -18.20 -3.54 0.58
N VAL A 200 -18.14 -3.52 -0.75
CA VAL A 200 -17.98 -4.71 -1.58
C VAL A 200 -16.66 -4.64 -2.33
N ASN A 201 -16.06 -5.79 -2.59
CA ASN A 201 -14.80 -5.91 -3.35
C ASN A 201 -13.67 -5.04 -2.78
N VAL A 202 -13.50 -5.09 -1.47
CA VAL A 202 -12.46 -4.35 -0.73
C VAL A 202 -11.47 -5.30 -0.08
N LEU A 203 -10.31 -4.76 0.30
CA LEU A 203 -9.32 -5.49 1.09
C LEU A 203 -9.96 -6.03 2.37
N SER A 204 -9.92 -7.34 2.54
CA SER A 204 -10.51 -8.08 3.66
C SER A 204 -9.52 -9.05 4.29
N LYS A 205 -9.92 -9.66 5.40
CA LYS A 205 -9.16 -10.73 6.05
C LYS A 205 -8.84 -11.87 5.07
N GLU A 206 -9.79 -12.25 4.23
CA GLU A 206 -9.63 -13.33 3.25
C GLU A 206 -8.60 -12.98 2.17
N VAL A 207 -8.57 -11.73 1.71
CA VAL A 207 -7.53 -11.23 0.79
C VAL A 207 -6.15 -11.28 1.44
N ALA A 208 -6.06 -10.86 2.72
CA ALA A 208 -4.80 -10.90 3.45
C ALA A 208 -4.30 -12.34 3.69
N LEU A 209 -5.20 -13.28 4.00
CA LEU A 209 -4.87 -14.71 4.11
C LEU A 209 -4.35 -15.27 2.79
N ALA A 210 -5.03 -14.98 1.67
CA ALA A 210 -4.61 -15.44 0.36
C ALA A 210 -3.22 -14.91 -0.02
N TYR A 211 -2.97 -13.63 0.25
CA TYR A 211 -1.70 -13.02 -0.04
C TYR A 211 -0.58 -13.50 0.91
N LEU A 212 -0.88 -13.66 2.20
CA LEU A 212 0.04 -14.25 3.18
C LEU A 212 0.46 -15.66 2.75
N GLY A 213 -0.49 -16.51 2.36
CA GLY A 213 -0.22 -17.86 1.86
C GLY A 213 0.69 -17.84 0.63
N ARG A 214 0.42 -16.95 -0.33
CA ARG A 214 1.22 -16.81 -1.56
C ARG A 214 2.66 -16.37 -1.26
N VAL A 215 2.84 -15.30 -0.46
CA VAL A 215 4.19 -14.77 -0.17
C VAL A 215 4.96 -15.76 0.70
N ALA A 216 4.34 -16.36 1.71
CA ALA A 216 4.98 -17.36 2.55
C ALA A 216 5.40 -18.62 1.77
N LEU A 217 4.58 -19.06 0.79
CA LEU A 217 4.95 -20.15 -0.10
C LEU A 217 6.16 -19.81 -0.97
N TYR A 218 6.14 -18.62 -1.58
CA TYR A 218 7.25 -18.13 -2.41
C TYR A 218 8.55 -18.05 -1.62
N GLU A 219 8.54 -17.37 -0.48
CA GLU A 219 9.73 -17.20 0.35
C GLU A 219 10.19 -18.50 1.03
N GLY A 220 9.25 -19.38 1.39
CA GLY A 220 9.56 -20.71 1.91
C GLY A 220 10.23 -21.62 0.89
N THR A 221 9.78 -21.58 -0.38
CA THR A 221 10.43 -22.32 -1.45
C THR A 221 11.78 -21.70 -1.83
N TYR A 222 11.90 -20.37 -1.79
CA TYR A 222 13.17 -19.69 -1.98
C TYR A 222 14.18 -20.09 -0.88
N ALA A 223 13.78 -20.06 0.39
CA ALA A 223 14.60 -20.50 1.50
C ALA A 223 15.06 -21.97 1.35
N LYS A 224 14.16 -22.84 0.90
CA LYS A 224 14.45 -24.26 0.71
C LYS A 224 15.41 -24.55 -0.42
N TYR A 225 15.18 -23.95 -1.59
CA TYR A 225 15.85 -24.36 -2.83
C TYR A 225 16.97 -23.41 -3.27
N VAL A 226 16.97 -22.15 -2.81
CA VAL A 226 17.97 -21.16 -3.21
C VAL A 226 19.00 -20.95 -2.11
N THR A 227 18.56 -20.68 -0.87
CA THR A 227 19.51 -20.42 0.24
C THR A 227 19.88 -21.66 1.02
N GLY A 228 19.08 -22.74 0.96
CA GLY A 228 19.30 -23.95 1.74
C GLY A 228 18.96 -23.80 3.23
N ASP A 229 18.26 -22.73 3.63
CA ASP A 229 17.83 -22.50 5.02
C ASP A 229 16.58 -23.33 5.34
N ALA A 230 16.80 -24.55 5.84
CA ALA A 230 15.72 -25.47 6.18
C ALA A 230 14.83 -24.96 7.32
N ALA A 231 15.37 -24.18 8.26
CA ALA A 231 14.60 -23.65 9.40
C ALA A 231 13.64 -22.54 8.92
N ALA A 232 14.13 -21.56 8.16
CA ALA A 232 13.29 -20.53 7.54
C ALA A 232 12.26 -21.14 6.60
N ALA A 233 12.66 -22.11 5.76
CA ALA A 233 11.76 -22.83 4.86
C ALA A 233 10.61 -23.49 5.62
N GLY A 234 10.91 -24.26 6.68
CA GLY A 234 9.91 -24.95 7.51
C GLY A 234 8.89 -23.97 8.11
N LYS A 235 9.36 -22.87 8.70
CA LYS A 235 8.51 -21.82 9.29
C LYS A 235 7.58 -21.18 8.22
N LEU A 236 8.13 -20.76 7.08
CA LEU A 236 7.38 -20.07 6.05
C LEU A 236 6.37 -20.99 5.34
N LEU A 237 6.75 -22.22 5.02
CA LEU A 237 5.83 -23.20 4.41
C LEU A 237 4.69 -23.59 5.37
N GLN A 238 4.95 -23.61 6.69
CA GLN A 238 3.90 -23.82 7.68
C GLN A 238 2.90 -22.64 7.67
N ILE A 239 3.38 -21.39 7.64
CA ILE A 239 2.53 -20.20 7.53
C ILE A 239 1.68 -20.27 6.24
N ALA A 240 2.28 -20.66 5.12
CA ALA A 240 1.57 -20.80 3.84
C ALA A 240 0.45 -21.83 3.94
N ARG A 241 0.71 -22.99 4.55
CA ARG A 241 -0.25 -24.06 4.75
C ARG A 241 -1.42 -23.61 5.63
N GLU A 242 -1.13 -22.93 6.74
CA GLU A 242 -2.15 -22.48 7.70
C GLU A 242 -3.04 -21.39 7.10
N ALA A 243 -2.44 -20.37 6.45
CA ALA A 243 -3.19 -19.29 5.81
C ALA A 243 -4.12 -19.80 4.69
N SER A 244 -3.61 -20.68 3.83
CA SER A 244 -4.40 -21.28 2.75
C SER A 244 -5.47 -22.23 3.31
N GLY A 245 -5.12 -23.01 4.34
CA GLY A 245 -6.04 -23.94 5.00
C GLY A 245 -7.20 -23.22 5.68
N GLU A 246 -6.99 -22.03 6.25
CA GLU A 246 -8.07 -21.22 6.84
C GLU A 246 -9.09 -20.78 5.79
N ILE A 247 -8.65 -20.38 4.58
CA ILE A 247 -9.56 -20.01 3.49
C ILE A 247 -10.39 -21.20 3.03
N VAL A 248 -9.72 -22.34 2.77
CA VAL A 248 -10.39 -23.55 2.31
C VAL A 248 -11.33 -24.10 3.35
N GLY A 249 -10.92 -24.10 4.63
CA GLY A 249 -11.72 -24.64 5.74
C GLY A 249 -12.99 -23.82 6.04
N LYS A 250 -13.02 -22.54 5.72
CA LYS A 250 -14.22 -21.71 5.90
C LYS A 250 -15.35 -22.01 4.91
N GLY A 251 -15.05 -22.59 3.76
CA GLY A 251 -16.02 -22.89 2.71
C GLY A 251 -16.70 -21.66 2.10
N SER A 252 -16.15 -20.46 2.30
CA SER A 252 -16.70 -19.23 1.73
C SER A 252 -16.43 -19.12 0.21
N PHE A 253 -15.48 -19.87 -0.29
CA PHE A 253 -15.13 -19.96 -1.70
C PHE A 253 -15.23 -21.41 -2.15
N THR A 254 -15.67 -21.61 -3.39
CA THR A 254 -15.83 -22.96 -3.97
C THR A 254 -15.29 -22.99 -5.37
N LEU A 255 -14.69 -24.13 -5.76
CA LEU A 255 -14.19 -24.29 -7.11
C LEU A 255 -15.33 -24.32 -8.13
N THR A 256 -15.17 -23.60 -9.22
CA THR A 256 -16.11 -23.58 -10.34
C THR A 256 -16.03 -24.94 -11.08
N PRO A 257 -17.16 -25.67 -11.23
CA PRO A 257 -17.12 -27.01 -11.82
C PRO A 257 -16.75 -26.99 -13.31
N VAL A 258 -16.95 -25.86 -13.98
CA VAL A 258 -16.67 -25.71 -15.41
C VAL A 258 -15.52 -24.71 -15.57
N TYR A 259 -14.34 -25.22 -15.92
CA TYR A 259 -13.11 -24.42 -16.07
C TYR A 259 -13.27 -23.23 -17.04
N LYS A 260 -14.00 -23.44 -18.16
CA LYS A 260 -14.25 -22.37 -19.13
C LYS A 260 -14.96 -21.16 -18.50
N ASP A 261 -15.91 -21.39 -17.61
CA ASP A 261 -16.73 -20.32 -17.02
C ASP A 261 -15.90 -19.42 -16.10
N LEU A 262 -14.84 -19.97 -15.51
CA LEU A 262 -13.89 -19.22 -14.69
C LEU A 262 -13.22 -18.08 -15.48
N TYR A 263 -12.86 -18.33 -16.75
CA TYR A 263 -12.11 -17.39 -17.59
C TYR A 263 -12.97 -16.63 -18.61
N SER A 264 -14.22 -17.03 -18.81
CA SER A 264 -15.14 -16.36 -19.75
C SER A 264 -16.15 -15.43 -19.08
N SER A 265 -16.11 -15.29 -17.76
CA SER A 265 -17.02 -14.43 -17.02
C SER A 265 -16.71 -12.97 -17.26
N LEU A 266 -17.72 -12.19 -17.66
CA LEU A 266 -17.63 -10.73 -17.77
C LEU A 266 -17.90 -10.01 -16.43
N ASP A 267 -18.41 -10.74 -15.44
CA ASP A 267 -18.73 -10.24 -14.11
C ASP A 267 -18.12 -11.15 -13.04
N LEU A 268 -16.95 -10.75 -12.55
CA LEU A 268 -16.23 -11.51 -11.53
C LEU A 268 -16.89 -11.46 -10.14
N SER A 269 -17.85 -10.57 -9.92
CA SER A 269 -18.56 -10.45 -8.62
C SER A 269 -19.36 -11.69 -8.28
N LYS A 270 -19.73 -12.49 -9.28
CA LYS A 270 -20.52 -13.73 -9.14
C LYS A 270 -19.67 -14.99 -9.18
N ASN A 271 -18.37 -14.85 -9.43
CA ASN A 271 -17.48 -16.01 -9.51
C ASN A 271 -17.12 -16.49 -8.10
N PRO A 272 -17.46 -17.74 -7.72
CA PRO A 272 -17.25 -18.25 -6.37
C PRO A 272 -15.79 -18.49 -5.99
N GLU A 273 -14.86 -18.47 -6.95
CA GLU A 273 -13.42 -18.61 -6.69
C GLU A 273 -12.73 -17.27 -6.45
N VAL A 274 -13.35 -16.14 -6.84
CA VAL A 274 -12.70 -14.83 -6.82
C VAL A 274 -12.83 -14.18 -5.45
N ILE A 275 -11.69 -13.92 -4.82
CA ILE A 275 -11.61 -13.28 -3.49
C ILE A 275 -11.62 -11.75 -3.62
N LEU A 276 -10.89 -11.22 -4.59
CA LEU A 276 -10.80 -9.79 -4.92
C LEU A 276 -10.56 -9.65 -6.42
N TYR A 277 -11.18 -8.67 -7.05
CA TYR A 277 -11.01 -8.40 -8.47
C TYR A 277 -10.88 -6.90 -8.73
N LYS A 278 -10.24 -6.53 -9.84
CA LYS A 278 -10.19 -5.17 -10.35
C LYS A 278 -11.18 -5.06 -11.51
N SER A 279 -12.11 -4.13 -11.40
CA SER A 279 -13.10 -3.81 -12.44
C SER A 279 -12.55 -2.77 -13.41
#